data_2683b140b81b90a690868a2f7f8f20d3
#
_entry.id   2683b140b81b90a690868a2f7f8f20d3
#
_cell.length_a   1.000
_cell.length_b   1.000
_cell.length_c   1.000
_cell.angle_alpha   90.00
_cell.angle_beta   90.00
_cell.angle_gamma   90.00
#
_symmetry.space_group_name_H-M   'P 1'
#
loop_
_entity.id
_entity.type
_entity.pdbx_description
1 polymer ?
#
loop_
_entity_poly.entity_id
_entity_poly.type
_entity_poly.pdbx_seq_one_letter_code
_entity_poly.pdbx_strand_id
1 'polypeptide(L)'
;IWVPRQYLDTLQVKLPPDVSGTMTIGVQAGTVDYDDDADVSTLPLNPPHVSGPGVNVDISGSATLSLIRFDPVADAVTMALNGRASGFEDSPIPLSIKTTSSDSSETFNVTISGIPEGATITYGTGGTAQTFTASAGNTTFAIVGFSNSEPITITPPLNSNEDFSLDVTAVSVDGADTSAPTATRTINVSVTGLADEAVVTLPVTGFSTTEAALDSGDHKVALSNLITSVASPDNDGSEATTLRITGLGEDFSLTGARAVV
;
A
#
# COMPACT_ATOMS: atom_id res chain seq x y z
N ILE A 1 2.46 -18.20 -43.62
CA ILE A 1 3.11 -19.51 -43.71
C ILE A 1 2.16 -20.44 -44.46
N TRP A 2 2.64 -21.09 -45.50
CA TRP A 2 1.90 -22.14 -46.23
C TRP A 2 2.32 -23.49 -45.65
N VAL A 3 1.33 -24.33 -45.37
CA VAL A 3 1.55 -25.64 -44.75
C VAL A 3 0.83 -26.70 -45.60
N PRO A 4 1.51 -27.78 -46.01
CA PRO A 4 0.86 -28.89 -46.73
C PRO A 4 -0.27 -29.49 -45.87
N ARG A 5 -1.40 -29.83 -46.51
CA ARG A 5 -2.60 -30.36 -45.87
C ARG A 5 -2.32 -31.55 -44.91
N GLN A 6 -1.37 -32.41 -45.27
CA GLN A 6 -0.99 -33.58 -44.45
C GLN A 6 -0.46 -33.24 -43.07
N TYR A 7 -0.03 -32.00 -42.82
CA TYR A 7 0.46 -31.53 -41.54
C TYR A 7 -0.58 -30.75 -40.70
N LEU A 8 -1.80 -30.56 -41.25
CA LEU A 8 -2.83 -29.75 -40.60
C LEU A 8 -3.16 -30.26 -39.19
N ASP A 9 -3.22 -31.59 -39.01
CA ASP A 9 -3.55 -32.22 -37.73
C ASP A 9 -2.43 -32.08 -36.70
N THR A 10 -1.22 -31.68 -37.11
CA THR A 10 -0.05 -31.49 -36.27
C THR A 10 0.27 -30.03 -35.99
N LEU A 11 -0.43 -29.12 -36.65
CA LEU A 11 -0.24 -27.69 -36.43
C LEU A 11 -0.73 -27.27 -35.06
N GLN A 12 0.14 -26.54 -34.39
CA GLN A 12 -0.17 -25.92 -33.10
C GLN A 12 0.23 -24.46 -33.11
N VAL A 13 -0.57 -23.61 -32.50
CA VAL A 13 -0.21 -22.24 -32.19
C VAL A 13 0.38 -22.22 -30.80
N LYS A 14 1.63 -21.83 -30.67
CA LYS A 14 2.27 -21.59 -29.38
C LYS A 14 2.09 -20.12 -29.01
N LEU A 15 1.48 -19.88 -27.89
CA LEU A 15 1.34 -18.54 -27.33
C LEU A 15 2.55 -18.22 -26.45
N PRO A 16 2.93 -16.94 -26.34
CA PRO A 16 3.76 -16.49 -25.24
C PRO A 16 3.07 -16.79 -23.91
N PRO A 17 3.82 -16.94 -22.79
CA PRO A 17 3.23 -17.00 -21.48
C PRO A 17 2.49 -15.66 -21.17
N ASP A 18 1.53 -15.72 -20.28
CA ASP A 18 0.85 -14.56 -19.68
C ASP A 18 0.14 -13.67 -20.73
N VAL A 19 -0.46 -14.30 -21.75
CA VAL A 19 -1.23 -13.62 -22.81
C VAL A 19 -2.71 -13.89 -22.66
N SER A 20 -3.48 -12.85 -22.44
CA SER A 20 -4.94 -12.86 -22.46
C SER A 20 -5.50 -12.05 -23.65
N GLY A 21 -6.77 -12.24 -23.97
CA GLY A 21 -7.44 -11.49 -25.02
C GLY A 21 -7.97 -12.35 -26.16
N THR A 22 -8.05 -11.79 -27.37
CA THR A 22 -8.57 -12.47 -28.57
C THR A 22 -7.55 -12.48 -29.68
N MET A 23 -7.42 -13.62 -30.36
CA MET A 23 -6.60 -13.77 -31.54
C MET A 23 -7.48 -14.06 -32.76
N THR A 24 -7.12 -13.47 -33.89
CA THR A 24 -7.75 -13.72 -35.21
C THR A 24 -6.76 -14.39 -36.11
N ILE A 25 -7.14 -15.49 -36.74
CA ILE A 25 -6.33 -16.21 -37.70
C ILE A 25 -6.98 -16.09 -39.10
N GLY A 26 -6.25 -15.56 -40.08
CA GLY A 26 -6.62 -15.59 -41.47
C GLY A 26 -6.14 -16.90 -42.12
N VAL A 27 -7.01 -17.59 -42.82
CA VAL A 27 -6.72 -18.85 -43.49
C VAL A 27 -7.03 -18.73 -44.96
N GLN A 28 -6.11 -19.19 -45.80
CA GLN A 28 -6.32 -19.35 -47.26
C GLN A 28 -5.92 -20.78 -47.65
N ALA A 29 -6.60 -21.35 -48.61
CA ALA A 29 -6.21 -22.61 -49.22
C ALA A 29 -5.65 -22.35 -50.62
N GLY A 30 -4.61 -23.04 -50.96
CA GLY A 30 -4.04 -23.03 -52.32
C GLY A 30 -3.98 -24.44 -52.88
N THR A 31 -4.37 -24.57 -54.15
CA THR A 31 -4.18 -25.80 -54.92
C THR A 31 -3.17 -25.53 -56.02
N VAL A 32 -2.35 -26.51 -56.27
CA VAL A 32 -1.38 -26.48 -57.39
C VAL A 32 -1.67 -27.68 -58.24
N ASP A 33 -1.88 -27.43 -59.50
CA ASP A 33 -2.06 -28.45 -60.54
C ASP A 33 -0.80 -28.52 -61.38
N TYR A 34 -0.35 -29.70 -61.71
CA TYR A 34 0.83 -29.97 -62.51
C TYR A 34 0.49 -30.81 -63.75
N ASP A 35 1.04 -30.44 -64.85
CA ASP A 35 0.98 -31.31 -66.05
C ASP A 35 1.81 -32.60 -65.83
N ASP A 36 1.45 -33.70 -66.46
CA ASP A 36 2.08 -35.02 -66.29
C ASP A 36 3.59 -35.04 -66.51
N ASP A 37 4.12 -34.07 -67.26
CA ASP A 37 5.53 -33.92 -67.54
C ASP A 37 6.27 -32.90 -66.67
N ALA A 38 5.58 -32.26 -65.74
CA ALA A 38 6.21 -31.30 -64.79
C ALA A 38 7.06 -32.00 -63.72
N ASP A 39 8.31 -31.60 -63.57
CA ASP A 39 9.18 -32.08 -62.51
C ASP A 39 8.78 -31.43 -61.18
N VAL A 40 7.93 -32.12 -60.45
CA VAL A 40 7.42 -31.67 -59.14
C VAL A 40 8.40 -31.86 -57.97
N SER A 41 9.51 -32.57 -58.24
CA SER A 41 10.47 -32.90 -57.15
C SER A 41 11.23 -31.68 -56.62
N THR A 42 11.32 -30.60 -57.39
CA THR A 42 12.08 -29.40 -57.08
C THR A 42 11.18 -28.18 -56.78
N LEU A 43 9.85 -28.32 -56.90
CA LEU A 43 8.94 -27.19 -56.68
C LEU A 43 8.73 -26.93 -55.18
N PRO A 44 8.86 -25.67 -54.77
CA PRO A 44 8.57 -25.33 -53.37
C PRO A 44 7.07 -25.50 -53.08
N LEU A 45 6.73 -26.14 -51.98
CA LEU A 45 5.35 -26.33 -51.50
C LEU A 45 4.71 -25.00 -50.98
N ASN A 46 4.97 -23.90 -51.70
CA ASN A 46 4.47 -22.58 -51.36
C ASN A 46 3.67 -22.02 -52.53
N PRO A 47 2.35 -22.24 -52.58
CA PRO A 47 1.51 -21.96 -53.77
C PRO A 47 1.70 -20.59 -54.42
N PRO A 48 1.84 -19.45 -53.69
CA PRO A 48 1.98 -18.15 -54.34
C PRO A 48 3.31 -17.95 -55.10
N HIS A 49 4.28 -18.82 -54.87
CA HIS A 49 5.62 -18.73 -55.47
C HIS A 49 5.93 -19.86 -56.46
N VAL A 50 4.98 -20.75 -56.65
CA VAL A 50 5.13 -21.83 -57.64
C VAL A 50 4.74 -21.25 -59.00
N SER A 51 5.68 -21.20 -59.93
CA SER A 51 5.44 -20.75 -61.29
C SER A 51 6.37 -21.52 -62.24
N GLY A 52 5.85 -21.90 -63.38
CA GLY A 52 6.59 -22.59 -64.43
C GLY A 52 5.66 -23.08 -65.51
N PRO A 53 6.22 -23.55 -66.69
CA PRO A 53 5.42 -24.21 -67.71
C PRO A 53 4.71 -25.43 -67.07
N GLY A 54 3.40 -25.60 -67.42
CA GLY A 54 2.62 -26.75 -66.91
C GLY A 54 2.23 -26.66 -65.41
N VAL A 55 2.38 -25.51 -64.77
CA VAL A 55 1.96 -25.28 -63.37
C VAL A 55 0.81 -24.30 -63.31
N ASN A 56 -0.32 -24.71 -62.74
CA ASN A 56 -1.46 -23.87 -62.50
C ASN A 56 -1.71 -23.77 -60.97
N VAL A 57 -1.86 -22.54 -60.49
CA VAL A 57 -2.08 -22.27 -59.05
C VAL A 57 -3.40 -21.54 -58.91
N ASP A 58 -4.25 -22.06 -58.04
CA ASP A 58 -5.47 -21.37 -57.62
C ASP A 58 -5.46 -21.16 -56.09
N ILE A 59 -5.77 -19.94 -55.64
CA ILE A 59 -5.79 -19.57 -54.24
C ILE A 59 -7.21 -19.12 -53.88
N SER A 60 -7.79 -19.78 -52.88
CA SER A 60 -9.09 -19.40 -52.33
C SER A 60 -9.12 -17.98 -51.77
N GLY A 61 -10.31 -17.40 -51.71
CA GLY A 61 -10.51 -16.22 -50.84
C GLY A 61 -10.11 -16.46 -49.40
N SER A 62 -9.73 -15.39 -48.70
CA SER A 62 -9.40 -15.46 -47.27
C SER A 62 -10.63 -15.83 -46.48
N ALA A 63 -10.51 -16.83 -45.62
CA ALA A 63 -11.41 -17.08 -44.50
C ALA A 63 -10.75 -16.62 -43.22
N THR A 64 -11.51 -15.99 -42.35
CA THR A 64 -11.02 -15.51 -41.07
C THR A 64 -11.65 -16.36 -39.96
N LEU A 65 -10.81 -17.02 -39.17
CA LEU A 65 -11.23 -17.62 -37.94
C LEU A 65 -11.13 -16.54 -36.83
N SER A 66 -12.27 -15.96 -36.49
CA SER A 66 -12.37 -15.01 -35.36
C SER A 66 -12.67 -15.78 -34.10
N LEU A 67 -12.07 -15.35 -32.98
CA LEU A 67 -12.35 -15.82 -31.65
C LEU A 67 -11.64 -17.12 -31.19
N ILE A 68 -10.33 -17.07 -31.18
CA ILE A 68 -9.64 -17.80 -30.12
C ILE A 68 -9.52 -16.81 -28.97
N ARG A 69 -10.29 -17.02 -27.91
CA ARG A 69 -10.27 -16.20 -26.70
C ARG A 69 -9.40 -16.88 -25.66
N PHE A 70 -8.55 -16.11 -25.03
CA PHE A 70 -7.74 -16.52 -23.91
C PHE A 70 -8.21 -15.71 -22.69
N ASP A 71 -8.76 -16.41 -21.72
CA ASP A 71 -9.20 -15.76 -20.48
C ASP A 71 -7.98 -15.44 -19.63
N PRO A 72 -7.94 -14.24 -19.00
CA PRO A 72 -6.87 -13.88 -18.07
C PRO A 72 -6.87 -14.81 -16.85
N VAL A 73 -5.68 -15.09 -16.33
CA VAL A 73 -5.49 -15.88 -15.11
C VAL A 73 -4.51 -15.13 -14.23
N ALA A 74 -4.96 -14.75 -13.05
CA ALA A 74 -4.13 -14.01 -12.10
C ALA A 74 -3.05 -14.91 -11.48
N ASP A 75 -1.80 -14.49 -11.62
CA ASP A 75 -0.62 -15.19 -11.12
C ASP A 75 -0.37 -14.97 -9.63
N ALA A 76 0.41 -15.85 -9.03
CA ALA A 76 0.74 -15.72 -7.62
C ALA A 76 1.61 -14.48 -7.33
N VAL A 77 1.21 -13.70 -6.32
CA VAL A 77 1.96 -12.52 -5.89
C VAL A 77 3.19 -12.92 -5.08
N THR A 78 4.32 -12.32 -5.42
CA THR A 78 5.48 -12.27 -4.54
C THR A 78 5.47 -10.93 -3.79
N MET A 79 5.32 -10.99 -2.46
CA MET A 79 5.31 -9.82 -1.60
C MET A 79 6.64 -9.71 -0.83
N ALA A 80 7.32 -8.58 -0.98
CA ALA A 80 8.48 -8.20 -0.18
C ALA A 80 8.11 -7.04 0.74
N LEU A 81 8.44 -7.15 2.01
CA LEU A 81 8.27 -6.07 2.97
C LEU A 81 9.43 -6.02 3.97
N ASN A 82 9.70 -4.83 4.51
CA ASN A 82 10.53 -4.72 5.69
C ASN A 82 9.67 -5.07 6.90
N GLY A 83 10.03 -6.13 7.63
CA GLY A 83 9.29 -6.58 8.82
C GLY A 83 9.38 -5.62 10.02
N ARG A 84 9.97 -4.44 9.85
CA ARG A 84 10.12 -3.42 10.89
C ARG A 84 9.95 -2.03 10.30
N ALA A 85 9.26 -1.17 11.06
CA ALA A 85 9.17 0.26 10.84
C ALA A 85 9.36 0.98 12.18
N SER A 86 9.85 2.21 12.17
CA SER A 86 10.01 2.99 13.40
C SER A 86 9.89 4.49 13.12
N GLY A 87 9.39 5.23 14.09
CA GLY A 87 9.25 6.68 14.04
C GLY A 87 8.79 7.25 15.36
N PHE A 88 8.42 8.51 15.34
CA PHE A 88 7.87 9.20 16.52
C PHE A 88 6.34 9.08 16.53
N GLU A 89 5.73 9.17 17.71
CA GLU A 89 4.29 9.40 17.82
C GLU A 89 3.88 10.67 17.06
N ASP A 90 2.59 10.84 16.78
CA ASP A 90 1.99 11.95 16.05
C ASP A 90 2.61 12.27 14.68
N SER A 91 3.51 11.42 14.21
CA SER A 91 4.23 11.59 12.94
C SER A 91 4.03 10.40 11.99
N PRO A 92 3.98 10.63 10.66
CA PRO A 92 3.87 9.56 9.70
C PRO A 92 5.12 8.67 9.68
N ILE A 93 4.95 7.38 9.92
CA ILE A 93 5.99 6.34 9.89
C ILE A 93 5.92 5.62 8.54
N PRO A 94 6.98 5.63 7.71
CA PRO A 94 6.95 4.98 6.41
C PRO A 94 6.93 3.46 6.52
N LEU A 95 6.06 2.83 5.72
CA LEU A 95 5.99 1.39 5.55
C LEU A 95 6.62 0.99 4.21
N SER A 96 7.36 -0.11 4.19
CA SER A 96 7.98 -0.63 2.97
C SER A 96 7.30 -1.92 2.55
N ILE A 97 6.43 -1.84 1.57
CA ILE A 97 5.70 -2.96 0.97
C ILE A 97 5.94 -2.92 -0.53
N LYS A 98 6.27 -4.08 -1.12
CA LYS A 98 6.42 -4.23 -2.58
C LYS A 98 5.76 -5.51 -3.03
N THR A 99 5.09 -5.47 -4.18
CA THR A 99 4.42 -6.59 -4.82
C THR A 99 4.95 -6.79 -6.23
N THR A 100 5.12 -8.03 -6.64
CA THR A 100 5.47 -8.42 -8.02
C THR A 100 4.75 -9.70 -8.39
N SER A 101 4.48 -9.91 -9.66
CA SER A 101 4.03 -11.16 -10.26
C SER A 101 4.84 -11.49 -11.50
N SER A 102 4.61 -12.61 -12.13
CA SER A 102 5.22 -13.01 -13.40
C SER A 102 4.62 -12.25 -14.58
N ASP A 103 3.35 -11.86 -14.49
CA ASP A 103 2.66 -11.07 -15.51
C ASP A 103 2.69 -9.57 -15.21
N SER A 104 3.20 -8.79 -16.16
CA SER A 104 3.29 -7.32 -16.05
C SER A 104 1.98 -6.60 -16.29
N SER A 105 0.94 -7.27 -16.79
CA SER A 105 -0.40 -6.70 -16.99
C SER A 105 -1.24 -6.69 -15.72
N GLU A 106 -0.84 -7.42 -14.70
CA GLU A 106 -1.56 -7.54 -13.45
C GLU A 106 -1.49 -6.28 -12.59
N THR A 107 -2.57 -6.06 -11.86
CA THR A 107 -2.65 -5.07 -10.79
C THR A 107 -2.66 -5.78 -9.43
N PHE A 108 -2.37 -5.05 -8.35
CA PHE A 108 -2.29 -5.63 -7.02
C PHE A 108 -3.28 -4.99 -6.06
N ASN A 109 -3.87 -5.81 -5.19
CA ASN A 109 -4.60 -5.31 -4.04
C ASN A 109 -3.85 -5.75 -2.77
N VAL A 110 -3.61 -4.80 -1.86
CA VAL A 110 -2.91 -5.03 -0.59
C VAL A 110 -3.89 -4.80 0.55
N THR A 111 -3.94 -5.73 1.48
CA THR A 111 -4.74 -5.61 2.71
C THR A 111 -3.83 -5.52 3.92
N ILE A 112 -4.03 -4.51 4.75
CA ILE A 112 -3.33 -4.27 6.00
C ILE A 112 -4.34 -4.39 7.12
N SER A 113 -4.07 -5.23 8.10
CA SER A 113 -4.93 -5.46 9.27
C SER A 113 -4.14 -5.32 10.57
N GLY A 114 -4.85 -5.28 11.71
CA GLY A 114 -4.23 -5.04 13.00
C GLY A 114 -3.88 -3.57 13.23
N ILE A 115 -4.50 -2.65 12.51
CA ILE A 115 -4.28 -1.21 12.66
C ILE A 115 -4.87 -0.76 14.00
N PRO A 116 -4.08 -0.15 14.91
CA PRO A 116 -4.58 0.32 16.20
C PRO A 116 -5.71 1.34 16.02
N GLU A 117 -6.70 1.31 16.93
CA GLU A 117 -7.78 2.30 16.96
C GLU A 117 -7.19 3.72 17.10
N GLY A 118 -7.64 4.66 16.25
CA GLY A 118 -7.13 6.01 16.17
C GLY A 118 -5.91 6.19 15.25
N ALA A 119 -5.18 5.12 14.91
CA ALA A 119 -4.10 5.20 13.94
C ALA A 119 -4.63 5.45 12.52
N THR A 120 -3.83 6.15 11.72
CA THR A 120 -4.21 6.53 10.35
C THR A 120 -3.18 6.02 9.35
N ILE A 121 -3.63 5.25 8.34
CA ILE A 121 -2.80 4.91 7.18
C ILE A 121 -3.09 5.89 6.04
N THR A 122 -2.04 6.36 5.39
CA THR A 122 -2.10 7.16 4.17
C THR A 122 -1.33 6.45 3.06
N TYR A 123 -1.97 6.24 1.91
CA TYR A 123 -1.39 5.65 0.72
C TYR A 123 -1.48 6.64 -0.45
N GLY A 124 -0.35 6.90 -1.12
CA GLY A 124 -0.25 7.88 -2.20
C GLY A 124 0.07 9.29 -1.72
N THR A 125 0.06 10.23 -2.65
CA THR A 125 0.40 11.65 -2.41
C THR A 125 -0.64 12.59 -2.97
N GLY A 126 -0.71 13.80 -2.43
CA GLY A 126 -1.56 14.89 -2.92
C GLY A 126 -3.05 14.59 -2.87
N GLY A 127 -3.81 15.12 -3.84
CA GLY A 127 -5.28 15.02 -3.86
C GLY A 127 -5.83 13.62 -4.19
N THR A 128 -4.99 12.67 -4.59
CA THR A 128 -5.36 11.27 -4.87
C THR A 128 -5.00 10.32 -3.73
N ALA A 129 -4.39 10.83 -2.67
CA ALA A 129 -4.04 10.01 -1.51
C ALA A 129 -5.30 9.40 -0.87
N GLN A 130 -5.21 8.10 -0.58
CA GLN A 130 -6.24 7.39 0.18
C GLN A 130 -5.84 7.41 1.65
N THR A 131 -6.78 7.79 2.51
CA THR A 131 -6.55 7.86 3.96
C THR A 131 -7.58 7.00 4.67
N PHE A 132 -7.13 6.19 5.61
CA PHE A 132 -7.96 5.34 6.45
C PHE A 132 -7.59 5.54 7.91
N THR A 133 -8.56 5.94 8.74
CA THR A 133 -8.40 6.00 10.20
C THR A 133 -9.13 4.81 10.83
N ALA A 134 -8.41 4.02 11.60
CA ALA A 134 -8.98 2.85 12.29
C ALA A 134 -9.90 3.28 13.43
N SER A 135 -10.95 2.50 13.62
CA SER A 135 -11.93 2.66 14.69
C SER A 135 -12.31 1.31 15.28
N ALA A 136 -13.02 1.31 16.41
CA ALA A 136 -13.47 0.10 17.07
C ALA A 136 -14.19 -0.86 16.09
N GLY A 137 -13.65 -2.06 15.91
CA GLY A 137 -14.17 -3.07 15.01
C GLY A 137 -13.85 -2.86 13.52
N ASN A 138 -13.16 -1.77 13.15
CA ASN A 138 -12.71 -1.50 11.78
C ASN A 138 -11.21 -1.19 11.79
N THR A 139 -10.39 -2.23 11.82
CA THR A 139 -8.92 -2.19 11.94
C THR A 139 -8.20 -2.70 10.69
N THR A 140 -8.90 -2.71 9.55
CA THR A 140 -8.39 -3.26 8.29
C THR A 140 -8.57 -2.26 7.16
N PHE A 141 -7.50 -2.02 6.43
CA PHE A 141 -7.48 -1.17 5.24
C PHE A 141 -7.11 -1.98 4.00
N ALA A 142 -7.95 -1.93 2.97
CA ALA A 142 -7.72 -2.55 1.68
C ALA A 142 -7.39 -1.49 0.63
N ILE A 143 -6.22 -1.60 0.02
CA ILE A 143 -5.74 -0.73 -1.06
C ILE A 143 -5.96 -1.47 -2.37
N VAL A 144 -6.86 -0.95 -3.20
CA VAL A 144 -7.13 -1.46 -4.55
C VAL A 144 -6.23 -0.76 -5.56
N GLY A 145 -5.60 -1.53 -6.44
CA GLY A 145 -4.66 -0.98 -7.43
C GLY A 145 -3.36 -0.48 -6.79
N PHE A 146 -2.81 -1.24 -5.83
CA PHE A 146 -1.56 -0.88 -5.17
C PHE A 146 -0.41 -0.76 -6.17
N SER A 147 0.34 0.33 -6.08
CA SER A 147 1.53 0.62 -6.88
C SER A 147 2.77 0.74 -5.99
N ASN A 148 3.84 0.08 -6.39
CA ASN A 148 5.13 0.15 -5.69
C ASN A 148 5.81 1.54 -5.72
N SER A 149 5.33 2.46 -6.56
CA SER A 149 5.84 3.82 -6.68
C SER A 149 5.19 4.80 -5.71
N GLU A 150 4.02 4.44 -5.16
CA GLU A 150 3.32 5.29 -4.21
C GLU A 150 3.81 5.04 -2.79
N PRO A 151 4.01 6.11 -2.00
CA PRO A 151 4.37 5.97 -0.60
C PRO A 151 3.19 5.46 0.23
N ILE A 152 3.51 4.73 1.29
CA ILE A 152 2.57 4.32 2.31
C ILE A 152 3.14 4.64 3.68
N THR A 153 2.32 5.27 4.53
CA THR A 153 2.70 5.65 5.89
C THR A 153 1.62 5.27 6.87
N ILE A 154 2.01 5.06 8.14
CA ILE A 154 1.09 4.97 9.26
C ILE A 154 1.42 6.06 10.28
N THR A 155 0.42 6.82 10.72
CA THR A 155 0.51 7.70 11.88
C THR A 155 -0.10 6.96 13.06
N PRO A 156 0.64 6.76 14.17
CA PRO A 156 0.11 6.13 15.38
C PRO A 156 -1.13 6.86 15.93
N PRO A 157 -1.87 6.27 16.89
CA PRO A 157 -2.90 7.01 17.62
C PRO A 157 -2.31 8.25 18.25
N LEU A 158 -3.11 9.32 18.33
CA LEU A 158 -2.68 10.60 18.88
C LEU A 158 -2.11 10.43 20.32
N ASN A 159 -0.95 11.01 20.56
CA ASN A 159 -0.24 10.98 21.84
C ASN A 159 -0.05 9.53 22.37
N SER A 160 0.33 8.60 21.49
CA SER A 160 0.58 7.21 21.90
C SER A 160 1.91 6.70 21.37
N ASN A 161 2.79 6.33 22.28
CA ASN A 161 4.08 5.72 21.99
C ASN A 161 4.06 4.18 22.09
N GLU A 162 2.87 3.56 22.11
CA GLU A 162 2.75 2.10 22.14
C GLU A 162 3.22 1.45 20.85
N ASP A 163 4.10 0.46 20.95
CA ASP A 163 4.53 -0.39 19.85
C ASP A 163 3.39 -1.32 19.40
N PHE A 164 3.26 -1.55 18.11
CA PHE A 164 2.21 -2.42 17.56
C PHE A 164 2.70 -3.23 16.34
N SER A 165 1.85 -4.13 15.85
CA SER A 165 2.14 -4.97 14.69
C SER A 165 1.02 -4.88 13.66
N LEU A 166 1.40 -4.84 12.39
CA LEU A 166 0.49 -4.84 11.24
C LEU A 166 0.66 -6.14 10.47
N ASP A 167 -0.44 -6.78 10.09
CA ASP A 167 -0.46 -7.94 9.23
C ASP A 167 -0.83 -7.54 7.80
N VAL A 168 -0.04 -8.01 6.83
CA VAL A 168 -0.15 -7.63 5.43
C VAL A 168 -0.35 -8.87 4.56
N THR A 169 -1.33 -8.81 3.65
CA THR A 169 -1.56 -9.78 2.58
C THR A 169 -1.74 -9.05 1.25
N ALA A 170 -1.49 -9.75 0.14
CA ALA A 170 -1.68 -9.21 -1.20
C ALA A 170 -2.27 -10.26 -2.14
N VAL A 171 -3.00 -9.79 -3.15
CA VAL A 171 -3.49 -10.57 -4.29
C VAL A 171 -3.16 -9.82 -5.58
N SER A 172 -2.96 -10.54 -6.68
CA SER A 172 -2.96 -9.99 -8.03
C SER A 172 -4.36 -10.06 -8.63
N VAL A 173 -4.61 -9.20 -9.60
CA VAL A 173 -5.86 -9.13 -10.35
C VAL A 173 -5.51 -8.99 -11.83
N ASP A 174 -5.99 -9.93 -12.64
CA ASP A 174 -5.93 -9.90 -14.09
C ASP A 174 -7.35 -9.99 -14.68
N GLY A 175 -7.83 -8.88 -15.25
CA GLY A 175 -9.20 -8.77 -15.73
C GLY A 175 -10.24 -9.02 -14.63
N ALA A 176 -10.94 -10.15 -14.71
CA ALA A 176 -11.94 -10.57 -13.71
C ALA A 176 -11.42 -11.63 -12.73
N ASP A 177 -10.21 -12.15 -12.97
CA ASP A 177 -9.60 -13.18 -12.13
C ASP A 177 -8.75 -12.57 -11.01
N THR A 178 -8.62 -13.29 -9.90
CA THR A 178 -7.88 -12.86 -8.71
C THR A 178 -7.12 -14.04 -8.14
N SER A 179 -5.83 -13.86 -7.89
CA SER A 179 -4.99 -14.91 -7.32
C SER A 179 -5.39 -15.27 -5.87
N ALA A 180 -4.92 -16.40 -5.40
CA ALA A 180 -4.93 -16.67 -3.97
C ALA A 180 -4.13 -15.61 -3.20
N PRO A 181 -4.57 -15.22 -1.98
CA PRO A 181 -3.80 -14.28 -1.16
C PRO A 181 -2.42 -14.86 -0.80
N THR A 182 -1.43 -13.98 -0.69
CA THR A 182 -0.12 -14.34 -0.13
C THR A 182 -0.26 -14.86 1.30
N ALA A 183 0.75 -15.58 1.77
CA ALA A 183 0.87 -15.80 3.21
C ALA A 183 0.96 -14.45 3.94
N THR A 184 0.31 -14.37 5.10
CA THR A 184 0.37 -13.17 5.96
C THR A 184 1.81 -12.89 6.38
N ARG A 185 2.22 -11.64 6.29
CA ARG A 185 3.50 -11.15 6.77
C ARG A 185 3.31 -9.98 7.71
N THR A 186 4.11 -9.90 8.76
CA THR A 186 3.95 -8.92 9.83
C THR A 186 5.00 -7.82 9.72
N ILE A 187 4.59 -6.58 9.95
CA ILE A 187 5.44 -5.40 10.16
C ILE A 187 5.32 -5.01 11.63
N ASN A 188 6.41 -5.07 12.38
CA ASN A 188 6.47 -4.54 13.75
C ASN A 188 6.81 -3.05 13.68
N VAL A 189 5.96 -2.23 14.25
CA VAL A 189 6.11 -0.77 14.29
C VAL A 189 6.55 -0.38 15.69
N SER A 190 7.71 0.26 15.80
CA SER A 190 8.22 0.82 17.04
C SER A 190 8.01 2.33 17.08
N VAL A 191 7.30 2.80 18.09
CA VAL A 191 6.93 4.20 18.26
C VAL A 191 7.76 4.81 19.38
N THR A 192 8.40 5.94 19.09
CA THR A 192 9.19 6.68 20.07
C THR A 192 8.37 7.87 20.55
N GLY A 193 8.24 8.02 21.88
CA GLY A 193 7.58 9.16 22.50
C GLY A 193 8.27 10.49 22.19
N LEU A 194 7.47 11.54 22.06
CA LEU A 194 7.92 12.92 21.86
C LEU A 194 7.16 13.81 22.86
N ALA A 195 7.90 14.50 23.75
CA ALA A 195 7.29 15.31 24.78
C ALA A 195 6.44 16.46 24.21
N ASP A 196 5.21 16.52 24.64
CA ASP A 196 4.23 17.53 24.28
C ASP A 196 4.31 18.78 25.14
N GLU A 197 3.80 19.91 24.62
CA GLU A 197 3.75 21.17 25.35
C GLU A 197 2.73 21.09 26.50
N ALA A 198 3.23 21.17 27.75
CA ALA A 198 2.36 21.17 28.91
C ALA A 198 1.52 22.46 29.01
N VAL A 199 0.25 22.29 29.35
CA VAL A 199 -0.70 23.40 29.53
C VAL A 199 -0.86 23.73 31.01
N VAL A 200 -0.63 25.02 31.35
CA VAL A 200 -0.87 25.56 32.68
C VAL A 200 -2.19 26.31 32.68
N THR A 201 -3.14 25.90 33.50
CA THR A 201 -4.43 26.56 33.65
C THR A 201 -4.46 27.37 34.96
N LEU A 202 -4.74 28.67 34.81
CA LEU A 202 -4.94 29.58 35.94
C LEU A 202 -6.43 29.87 36.12
N PRO A 203 -6.99 29.85 37.32
CA PRO A 203 -8.42 30.12 37.56
C PRO A 203 -8.79 31.58 37.38
N VAL A 204 -7.84 32.49 37.57
CA VAL A 204 -8.03 33.93 37.51
C VAL A 204 -6.75 34.63 37.04
N THR A 205 -6.89 35.79 36.47
CA THR A 205 -5.77 36.64 36.02
C THR A 205 -5.09 37.42 37.20
N GLY A 206 -5.57 37.23 38.41
CA GLY A 206 -4.97 37.83 39.62
C GLY A 206 -5.54 37.18 40.88
N PHE A 207 -4.71 37.07 41.90
CA PHE A 207 -5.08 36.67 43.24
C PHE A 207 -4.70 37.81 44.18
N SER A 208 -5.60 38.16 45.10
CA SER A 208 -5.34 39.13 46.14
C SER A 208 -5.72 38.54 47.49
N THR A 209 -4.91 38.78 48.47
CA THR A 209 -5.18 38.45 49.86
C THR A 209 -4.75 39.62 50.74
N THR A 210 -5.22 39.67 51.97
CA THR A 210 -4.82 40.72 52.95
C THR A 210 -3.74 40.16 53.85
N GLU A 211 -2.85 41.02 54.36
CA GLU A 211 -1.86 40.66 55.36
C GLU A 211 -2.52 40.02 56.59
N ALA A 212 -3.64 40.60 57.05
CA ALA A 212 -4.40 40.06 58.19
C ALA A 212 -4.95 38.64 57.95
N ALA A 213 -5.27 38.29 56.73
CA ALA A 213 -5.68 36.91 56.38
C ALA A 213 -4.53 35.96 56.37
N LEU A 214 -3.30 36.42 56.13
CA LEU A 214 -2.07 35.64 56.27
C LEU A 214 -1.61 35.52 57.70
N ASP A 215 -1.81 36.57 58.54
CA ASP A 215 -1.44 36.62 59.96
C ASP A 215 -2.22 35.61 60.81
N SER A 216 -3.42 35.22 60.41
CA SER A 216 -4.25 34.23 61.09
C SER A 216 -3.82 32.76 60.84
N GLY A 217 -2.83 32.55 60.01
CA GLY A 217 -2.29 31.24 59.62
C GLY A 217 -0.76 31.23 59.59
N ASP A 218 -0.22 30.24 58.90
CA ASP A 218 1.25 30.05 58.75
C ASP A 218 1.91 31.01 57.72
N HIS A 219 1.27 32.15 57.38
CA HIS A 219 1.69 33.08 56.33
C HIS A 219 1.92 32.42 54.97
N LYS A 220 1.10 31.40 54.59
CA LYS A 220 1.23 30.60 53.41
C LYS A 220 0.01 30.75 52.49
N VAL A 221 0.25 30.82 51.20
CA VAL A 221 -0.76 30.70 50.13
C VAL A 221 -0.54 29.40 49.40
N ALA A 222 -1.56 28.56 49.34
CA ALA A 222 -1.49 27.32 48.57
C ALA A 222 -1.48 27.64 47.05
N LEU A 223 -0.46 27.18 46.37
CA LEU A 223 -0.35 27.34 44.89
C LEU A 223 -1.51 26.69 44.16
N SER A 224 -2.16 25.68 44.72
CA SER A 224 -3.39 25.07 44.17
C SER A 224 -4.56 26.05 44.06
N ASN A 225 -4.53 27.17 44.80
CA ASN A 225 -5.50 28.25 44.65
C ASN A 225 -5.18 29.18 43.47
N LEU A 226 -3.95 29.15 42.98
CA LEU A 226 -3.42 29.99 41.90
C LEU A 226 -3.24 29.24 40.61
N ILE A 227 -3.06 27.92 40.67
CA ILE A 227 -2.83 27.05 39.51
C ILE A 227 -3.86 25.94 39.58
N THR A 228 -4.81 25.90 38.66
CA THR A 228 -5.89 24.91 38.67
C THR A 228 -5.40 23.57 38.15
N SER A 229 -4.58 23.58 37.10
CA SER A 229 -3.98 22.37 36.57
C SER A 229 -2.67 22.67 35.85
N VAL A 230 -1.80 21.68 35.84
CA VAL A 230 -0.65 21.55 34.94
C VAL A 230 -0.79 20.17 34.34
N ALA A 231 -1.01 20.09 33.04
CA ALA A 231 -1.26 18.82 32.38
C ALA A 231 -0.51 18.79 31.05
N SER A 232 -0.02 17.61 30.68
CA SER A 232 0.35 17.29 29.33
C SER A 232 -0.92 16.88 28.55
N PRO A 233 -1.03 17.17 27.27
CA PRO A 233 -2.07 16.62 26.41
C PRO A 233 -1.92 15.09 26.26
N ASP A 234 -0.72 14.56 26.46
CA ASP A 234 -0.48 13.12 26.46
C ASP A 234 -1.05 12.45 27.73
N ASN A 235 -1.91 11.44 27.51
CA ASN A 235 -2.62 10.73 28.56
C ASN A 235 -2.18 9.26 28.73
N ASP A 236 -1.19 8.79 28.00
CA ASP A 236 -0.71 7.41 28.07
C ASP A 236 0.20 7.15 29.29
N GLY A 237 0.61 8.22 29.98
CA GLY A 237 1.44 8.17 31.19
C GLY A 237 2.94 8.09 30.89
N SER A 238 3.37 8.28 29.67
CA SER A 238 4.78 8.28 29.27
C SER A 238 5.49 9.56 29.65
N GLU A 239 4.75 10.68 29.88
CA GLU A 239 5.30 11.99 30.16
C GLU A 239 5.29 12.36 31.65
N ALA A 240 6.35 13.05 32.06
CA ALA A 240 6.45 13.66 33.38
C ALA A 240 6.47 15.19 33.28
N THR A 241 5.45 15.83 33.80
CA THR A 241 5.33 17.29 33.77
C THR A 241 6.02 17.92 34.98
N THR A 242 6.83 18.96 34.77
CA THR A 242 7.48 19.78 35.81
C THR A 242 7.06 21.22 35.70
N LEU A 243 6.86 21.90 36.83
CA LEU A 243 6.49 23.28 36.90
C LEU A 243 7.68 24.16 37.34
N ARG A 244 8.02 25.17 36.54
CA ARG A 244 8.98 26.20 36.91
C ARG A 244 8.26 27.45 37.41
N ILE A 245 8.53 27.90 38.63
CA ILE A 245 7.98 29.13 39.18
C ILE A 245 9.09 30.17 39.20
N THR A 246 8.81 31.37 38.70
CA THR A 246 9.75 32.49 38.63
C THR A 246 9.11 33.78 39.15
N GLY A 247 9.93 34.80 39.45
CA GLY A 247 9.44 36.10 39.91
C GLY A 247 9.07 36.18 41.39
N LEU A 248 9.49 35.20 42.17
CA LEU A 248 9.39 35.32 43.64
C LEU A 248 10.37 36.39 44.10
N GLY A 249 9.90 37.34 44.92
CA GLY A 249 10.75 38.32 45.57
C GLY A 249 11.70 37.67 46.61
N GLU A 250 12.75 38.40 47.03
CA GLU A 250 13.79 37.87 47.91
C GLU A 250 13.24 37.38 49.28
N ASP A 251 12.12 37.93 49.72
CA ASP A 251 11.48 37.59 51.00
C ASP A 251 10.52 36.40 50.89
N PHE A 252 10.30 35.83 49.66
CA PHE A 252 9.38 34.75 49.45
C PHE A 252 10.09 33.41 49.30
N SER A 253 9.52 32.37 49.89
CA SER A 253 10.05 31.01 49.76
C SER A 253 8.95 30.02 49.41
N LEU A 254 9.30 28.97 48.64
CA LEU A 254 8.44 27.82 48.40
C LEU A 254 8.66 26.77 49.50
N THR A 255 7.57 26.34 50.13
CA THR A 255 7.60 25.27 51.15
C THR A 255 6.76 24.09 50.66
N GLY A 256 7.15 22.88 51.04
CA GLY A 256 6.41 21.66 50.74
C GLY A 256 6.79 21.03 49.38
N ALA A 257 7.64 21.66 48.58
CA ALA A 257 8.15 21.10 47.34
C ALA A 257 9.54 20.50 47.53
N ARG A 258 9.81 19.41 46.82
CA ARG A 258 11.16 18.95 46.56
C ARG A 258 11.68 19.73 45.35
N ALA A 259 12.42 20.82 45.61
CA ALA A 259 13.07 21.54 44.53
C ALA A 259 14.14 20.63 43.89
N VAL A 260 14.03 20.42 42.59
CA VAL A 260 15.10 19.86 41.77
C VAL A 260 15.86 21.09 41.23
N VAL A 261 17.08 21.28 41.66
CA VAL A 261 18.02 22.35 41.23
C VAL A 261 18.73 21.89 39.98
#